data_971187c7e22eb064bcffca1d67df0b9d
#
_entry.id   971187c7e22eb064bcffca1d67df0b9d
#
_cell.length_a   1.000
_cell.length_b   1.000
_cell.length_c   1.000
_cell.angle_alpha   90.00
_cell.angle_beta   90.00
_cell.angle_gamma   90.00
#
_symmetry.space_group_name_H-M   'P 1'
#
loop_
_entity.id
_entity.type
_entity.pdbx_description
1 polymer ?
#
loop_
_entity_poly.entity_id
_entity_poly.type
_entity_poly.pdbx_seq_one_letter_code
_entity_poly.pdbx_strand_id
1 'polypeptide(L)'
;MPEKDVILEIDHPHFVIRLYEDLLKIDMKGSFRGKVEEALENTPILKETIGGIFGLFVPLHVRLSDIDSARIEKTGKVKIVLPRRRDITIPIEAKEAKRLVDKLNELVPVAKQRELERIISEHKLQKVAEEEFEGAKTMATLASSKFPALMEEEKEAEKEIERKSEENTD
;
A
#
# COMPACT_ATOMS: atom_id res chain seq x y z
N MET A 1 -0.15 15.75 11.73
CA MET A 1 -0.98 14.84 10.91
C MET A 1 -2.43 15.09 11.28
N PRO A 2 -3.34 15.26 10.35
CA PRO A 2 -4.75 15.37 10.72
C PRO A 2 -5.15 14.06 11.41
N GLU A 3 -5.69 14.16 12.60
CA GLU A 3 -6.33 13.01 13.26
C GLU A 3 -7.45 12.55 12.33
N LYS A 4 -7.34 11.30 11.87
CA LYS A 4 -8.43 10.71 11.08
C LYS A 4 -9.64 10.59 11.98
N ASP A 5 -10.77 11.08 11.53
CA ASP A 5 -12.01 11.01 12.30
C ASP A 5 -12.42 9.56 12.55
N VAL A 6 -12.70 9.25 13.80
CA VAL A 6 -13.20 7.94 14.21
C VAL A 6 -14.69 7.86 13.88
N ILE A 7 -15.04 6.98 12.94
CA ILE A 7 -16.44 6.77 12.51
C ILE A 7 -17.22 5.94 13.54
N LEU A 8 -16.56 4.94 14.11
CA LEU A 8 -17.13 4.09 15.13
C LEU A 8 -16.07 3.69 16.15
N GLU A 9 -16.37 3.86 17.43
CA GLU A 9 -15.56 3.34 18.52
C GLU A 9 -16.40 2.36 19.35
N ILE A 10 -15.81 1.21 19.64
CA ILE A 10 -16.38 0.18 20.52
C ILE A 10 -15.38 -0.06 21.63
N ASP A 11 -15.77 0.27 22.85
CA ASP A 11 -14.95 0.09 24.04
C ASP A 11 -15.36 -1.19 24.77
N HIS A 12 -14.63 -2.27 24.51
CA HIS A 12 -14.79 -3.56 25.19
C HIS A 12 -13.85 -3.64 26.41
N PRO A 13 -14.17 -4.40 27.47
CA PRO A 13 -13.29 -4.54 28.64
C PRO A 13 -11.85 -4.95 28.34
N HIS A 14 -11.62 -5.70 27.26
CA HIS A 14 -10.32 -6.25 26.91
C HIS A 14 -9.62 -5.54 25.74
N PHE A 15 -10.35 -4.84 24.90
CA PHE A 15 -9.82 -4.16 23.70
C PHE A 15 -10.69 -2.96 23.32
N VAL A 16 -10.14 -2.11 22.47
CA VAL A 16 -10.87 -1.00 21.84
C VAL A 16 -10.82 -1.19 20.35
N ILE A 17 -11.98 -1.12 19.71
CA ILE A 17 -12.09 -1.14 18.24
C ILE A 17 -12.34 0.29 17.77
N ARG A 18 -11.54 0.77 16.84
CA ARG A 18 -11.73 2.06 16.16
C ARG A 18 -11.82 1.84 14.67
N LEU A 19 -12.92 2.27 14.11
CA LEU A 19 -13.14 2.24 12.66
C LEU A 19 -12.96 3.65 12.10
N TYR A 20 -12.08 3.75 11.15
CA TYR A 20 -11.80 4.95 10.35
C TYR A 20 -12.31 4.73 8.93
N GLU A 21 -12.22 5.74 8.09
CA GLU A 21 -12.69 5.67 6.70
C GLU A 21 -11.97 4.62 5.85
N ASP A 22 -10.70 4.34 6.13
CA ASP A 22 -9.83 3.44 5.38
C ASP A 22 -9.20 2.33 6.23
N LEU A 23 -9.39 2.36 7.55
CA LEU A 23 -8.66 1.53 8.50
C LEU A 23 -9.55 1.04 9.64
N LEU A 24 -9.45 -0.24 9.94
CA LEU A 24 -9.94 -0.83 11.19
C LEU A 24 -8.76 -1.05 12.13
N LYS A 25 -8.83 -0.46 13.30
CA LYS A 25 -7.82 -0.59 14.35
C LYS A 25 -8.40 -1.30 15.57
N ILE A 26 -7.70 -2.31 16.06
CA ILE A 26 -8.06 -3.04 17.28
C ILE A 26 -6.87 -2.97 18.23
N ASP A 27 -7.03 -2.27 19.34
CA ASP A 27 -6.02 -2.11 20.38
C ASP A 27 -6.41 -2.89 21.62
N MET A 28 -5.51 -3.70 22.15
CA MET A 28 -5.72 -4.41 23.41
C MET A 28 -5.42 -3.50 24.59
N LYS A 29 -6.28 -3.57 25.61
CA LYS A 29 -6.06 -2.88 26.88
C LYS A 29 -4.94 -3.53 27.68
N GLY A 30 -4.05 -2.73 28.26
CA GLY A 30 -2.83 -3.21 28.92
C GLY A 30 -3.03 -4.22 30.03
N SER A 31 -4.15 -4.15 30.78
CA SER A 31 -4.49 -5.11 31.85
C SER A 31 -4.79 -6.53 31.32
N PHE A 32 -5.27 -6.64 30.10
CA PHE A 32 -5.53 -7.94 29.47
C PHE A 32 -4.28 -8.48 28.76
N ARG A 33 -3.49 -7.58 28.16
CA ARG A 33 -2.24 -7.94 27.51
C ARG A 33 -1.29 -8.66 28.44
N GLY A 34 -1.07 -8.15 29.65
CA GLY A 34 -0.20 -8.80 30.65
C GLY A 34 -0.67 -10.19 31.06
N LYS A 35 -1.99 -10.37 31.26
CA LYS A 35 -2.57 -11.69 31.61
C LYS A 35 -2.41 -12.73 30.51
N VAL A 36 -2.46 -12.30 29.26
CA VAL A 36 -2.33 -13.21 28.13
C VAL A 36 -0.86 -13.52 27.86
N GLU A 37 0.05 -12.56 27.99
CA GLU A 37 1.50 -12.80 27.93
C GLU A 37 1.91 -13.84 28.99
N GLU A 38 1.45 -13.70 30.22
CA GLU A 38 1.68 -14.65 31.32
C GLU A 38 1.08 -16.05 31.05
N ALA A 39 -0.14 -16.11 30.50
CA ALA A 39 -0.76 -17.39 30.15
C ALA A 39 -0.05 -18.09 28.99
N LEU A 40 0.52 -17.35 28.04
CA LEU A 40 1.26 -17.90 26.90
C LEU A 40 2.65 -18.41 27.31
N GLU A 41 3.31 -17.77 28.27
CA GLU A 41 4.59 -18.25 28.80
C GLU A 41 4.42 -19.59 29.51
N ASN A 42 3.31 -19.78 30.22
CA ASN A 42 3.04 -20.96 31.02
C ASN A 42 2.40 -22.13 30.27
N THR A 43 1.89 -21.93 29.03
CA THR A 43 1.16 -22.99 28.31
C THR A 43 1.37 -22.93 26.80
N PRO A 44 2.43 -23.59 26.28
CA PRO A 44 2.76 -23.56 24.83
C PRO A 44 1.62 -24.06 23.91
N ILE A 45 0.79 -24.96 24.38
CA ILE A 45 -0.34 -25.53 23.62
C ILE A 45 -1.44 -24.48 23.37
N LEU A 46 -1.58 -23.50 24.27
CA LEU A 46 -2.50 -22.39 24.09
C LEU A 46 -2.10 -21.44 22.94
N LYS A 47 -0.81 -21.44 22.55
CA LYS A 47 -0.32 -20.66 21.39
C LYS A 47 -1.01 -21.04 20.09
N GLU A 48 -1.33 -22.29 19.88
CA GLU A 48 -2.01 -22.75 18.65
C GLU A 48 -3.51 -22.49 18.70
N THR A 49 -4.15 -22.68 19.86
CA THR A 49 -5.60 -22.52 20.04
C THR A 49 -5.99 -21.05 20.21
N ILE A 50 -5.21 -20.29 20.95
CA ILE A 50 -5.40 -18.85 21.15
C ILE A 50 -4.82 -18.05 19.97
N GLY A 51 -3.80 -18.53 19.29
CA GLY A 51 -3.25 -17.93 18.08
C GLY A 51 -4.27 -17.78 16.94
N GLY A 52 -5.33 -18.61 16.93
CA GLY A 52 -6.49 -18.44 16.04
C GLY A 52 -7.42 -17.31 16.45
N ILE A 53 -7.46 -16.98 17.75
CA ILE A 53 -8.28 -15.89 18.32
C ILE A 53 -7.43 -14.66 18.60
N PHE A 54 -6.16 -14.83 18.92
CA PHE A 54 -5.23 -13.82 19.41
C PHE A 54 -3.92 -13.70 18.60
N GLY A 55 -3.99 -13.79 17.29
CA GLY A 55 -3.03 -13.11 16.44
C GLY A 55 -3.05 -11.58 16.66
N LEU A 56 -3.70 -11.17 17.76
CA LEU A 56 -4.04 -9.81 18.20
C LEU A 56 -3.07 -9.21 19.21
N PHE A 57 -1.90 -9.85 19.43
CA PHE A 57 -0.91 -9.33 20.39
C PHE A 57 -0.18 -8.06 19.94
N VAL A 58 -0.32 -7.72 18.67
CA VAL A 58 0.11 -6.45 18.10
C VAL A 58 -1.14 -5.63 17.81
N PRO A 59 -1.17 -4.32 18.03
CA PRO A 59 -2.29 -3.50 17.60
C PRO A 59 -2.64 -3.86 16.15
N LEU A 60 -3.81 -4.44 15.96
CA LEU A 60 -4.20 -4.95 14.66
C LEU A 60 -4.71 -3.79 13.82
N HIS A 61 -3.96 -3.49 12.79
CA HIS A 61 -4.34 -2.50 11.78
C HIS A 61 -4.70 -3.23 10.49
N VAL A 62 -5.96 -3.14 10.09
CA VAL A 62 -6.48 -3.75 8.86
C VAL A 62 -7.00 -2.66 7.96
N ARG A 63 -6.44 -2.55 6.76
CA ARG A 63 -7.02 -1.65 5.75
C ARG A 63 -8.37 -2.19 5.32
N LEU A 64 -9.36 -1.32 5.16
CA LEU A 64 -10.69 -1.74 4.71
C LEU A 64 -10.66 -2.32 3.30
N SER A 65 -9.74 -1.88 2.45
CA SER A 65 -9.53 -2.47 1.12
C SER A 65 -9.06 -3.94 1.15
N ASP A 66 -8.43 -4.38 2.25
CA ASP A 66 -7.96 -5.75 2.42
C ASP A 66 -9.06 -6.69 2.97
N ILE A 67 -10.19 -6.16 3.41
CA ILE A 67 -11.31 -6.94 3.93
C ILE A 67 -12.13 -7.47 2.76
N ASP A 68 -12.36 -8.79 2.73
CA ASP A 68 -13.26 -9.39 1.75
C ASP A 68 -14.72 -9.25 2.18
N SER A 69 -15.02 -9.67 3.39
CA SER A 69 -16.37 -9.59 3.95
C SER A 69 -16.34 -9.52 5.48
N ALA A 70 -17.39 -8.94 6.05
CA ALA A 70 -17.64 -8.96 7.48
C ALA A 70 -19.05 -9.51 7.75
N ARG A 71 -19.15 -10.43 8.71
CA ARG A 71 -20.43 -11.08 9.06
C ARG A 71 -20.50 -11.44 10.53
N ILE A 72 -21.71 -11.59 11.03
CA ILE A 72 -21.97 -12.15 12.36
C ILE A 72 -22.11 -13.66 12.22
N GLU A 73 -21.31 -14.41 12.97
CA GLU A 73 -21.44 -15.87 13.05
C GLU A 73 -22.64 -16.30 13.89
N LYS A 74 -23.01 -17.57 13.79
CA LYS A 74 -24.07 -18.18 14.62
C LYS A 74 -23.79 -18.05 16.12
N THR A 75 -22.52 -17.91 16.50
CA THR A 75 -22.06 -17.70 17.88
C THR A 75 -22.23 -16.26 18.38
N GLY A 76 -22.72 -15.34 17.54
CA GLY A 76 -22.84 -13.91 17.83
C GLY A 76 -21.54 -13.11 17.66
N LYS A 77 -20.43 -13.76 17.32
CA LYS A 77 -19.13 -13.12 17.12
C LYS A 77 -19.05 -12.51 15.72
N VAL A 78 -18.30 -11.41 15.58
CA VAL A 78 -18.02 -10.82 14.27
C VAL A 78 -16.85 -11.55 13.64
N LYS A 79 -17.05 -12.05 12.42
CA LYS A 79 -16.00 -12.63 11.60
C LYS A 79 -15.67 -11.69 10.44
N ILE A 80 -14.40 -11.33 10.34
CA ILE A 80 -13.84 -10.53 9.25
C ILE A 80 -12.97 -11.44 8.40
N VAL A 81 -13.31 -11.59 7.14
CA VAL A 81 -12.61 -12.44 6.19
C VAL A 81 -11.54 -11.63 5.46
N LEU A 82 -10.32 -12.14 5.48
CA LEU A 82 -9.15 -11.53 4.87
C LEU A 82 -8.53 -12.50 3.84
N PRO A 83 -8.58 -12.21 2.52
CA PRO A 83 -8.14 -13.15 1.47
C PRO A 83 -6.67 -13.56 1.56
N ARG A 84 -5.82 -12.73 2.16
CA ARG A 84 -4.37 -12.93 2.24
C ARG A 84 -3.85 -13.19 3.65
N ARG A 85 -4.74 -13.26 4.64
CA ARG A 85 -4.40 -13.44 6.06
C ARG A 85 -5.42 -14.37 6.70
N ARG A 86 -5.19 -14.73 7.97
CA ARG A 86 -6.20 -15.46 8.75
C ARG A 86 -7.38 -14.56 9.05
N ASP A 87 -8.58 -15.15 9.00
CA ASP A 87 -9.80 -14.49 9.42
C ASP A 87 -9.70 -14.01 10.86
N ILE A 88 -10.32 -12.86 11.13
CA ILE A 88 -10.37 -12.29 12.47
C ILE A 88 -11.74 -12.54 13.05
N THR A 89 -11.79 -13.11 14.23
CA THR A 89 -13.04 -13.30 14.99
C THR A 89 -13.03 -12.42 16.24
N ILE A 90 -14.01 -11.53 16.35
CA ILE A 90 -14.10 -10.54 17.44
C ILE A 90 -15.30 -10.88 18.32
N PRO A 91 -15.08 -11.21 19.61
CA PRO A 91 -16.14 -11.48 20.57
C PRO A 91 -16.67 -10.18 21.18
N ILE A 92 -17.69 -9.59 20.59
CA ILE A 92 -18.38 -8.38 21.07
C ILE A 92 -19.89 -8.64 21.23
N GLU A 93 -20.56 -7.75 21.92
CA GLU A 93 -22.02 -7.86 22.14
C GLU A 93 -22.79 -7.76 20.82
N ALA A 94 -23.93 -8.43 20.73
CA ALA A 94 -24.73 -8.53 19.50
C ALA A 94 -25.11 -7.15 18.91
N LYS A 95 -25.39 -6.17 19.76
CA LYS A 95 -25.72 -4.79 19.34
C LYS A 95 -24.52 -4.11 18.68
N GLU A 96 -23.35 -4.24 19.27
CA GLU A 96 -22.09 -3.68 18.76
C GLU A 96 -21.61 -4.44 17.53
N ALA A 97 -21.77 -5.77 17.53
CA ALA A 97 -21.48 -6.63 16.38
C ALA A 97 -22.25 -6.18 15.14
N LYS A 98 -23.55 -5.93 15.30
CA LYS A 98 -24.38 -5.45 14.20
C LYS A 98 -23.91 -4.07 13.70
N ARG A 99 -23.67 -3.13 14.60
CA ARG A 99 -23.18 -1.78 14.22
C ARG A 99 -21.86 -1.84 13.48
N LEU A 100 -20.92 -2.68 13.95
CA LEU A 100 -19.62 -2.84 13.31
C LEU A 100 -19.74 -3.45 11.92
N VAL A 101 -20.51 -4.54 11.78
CA VAL A 101 -20.71 -5.23 10.50
C VAL A 101 -21.44 -4.33 9.50
N ASP A 102 -22.47 -3.61 9.91
CA ASP A 102 -23.21 -2.68 9.06
C ASP A 102 -22.26 -1.57 8.53
N LYS A 103 -21.44 -0.99 9.40
CA LYS A 103 -20.46 0.03 9.01
C LYS A 103 -19.32 -0.52 8.14
N LEU A 104 -18.83 -1.70 8.40
CA LEU A 104 -17.83 -2.34 7.55
C LEU A 104 -18.40 -2.63 6.16
N ASN A 105 -19.62 -3.14 6.06
CA ASN A 105 -20.27 -3.41 4.78
C ASN A 105 -20.57 -2.14 3.98
N GLU A 106 -20.75 -1.00 4.63
CA GLU A 106 -20.87 0.33 4.00
C GLU A 106 -19.52 0.84 3.47
N LEU A 107 -18.47 0.74 4.27
CA LEU A 107 -17.18 1.39 3.99
C LEU A 107 -16.21 0.55 3.14
N VAL A 108 -16.25 -0.79 3.28
CA VAL A 108 -15.33 -1.69 2.55
C VAL A 108 -15.42 -1.52 1.03
N PRO A 109 -16.61 -1.48 0.39
CA PRO A 109 -16.70 -1.26 -1.05
C PRO A 109 -16.09 0.07 -1.49
N VAL A 110 -16.33 1.13 -0.71
CA VAL A 110 -15.79 2.47 -1.00
C VAL A 110 -14.26 2.49 -0.89
N ALA A 111 -13.71 1.87 0.15
CA ALA A 111 -12.28 1.76 0.34
C ALA A 111 -11.60 0.95 -0.78
N LYS A 112 -12.23 -0.15 -1.22
CA LYS A 112 -11.74 -0.95 -2.36
C LYS A 112 -11.73 -0.15 -3.66
N GLN A 113 -12.75 0.62 -3.91
CA GLN A 113 -12.83 1.45 -5.12
C GLN A 113 -11.76 2.54 -5.13
N ARG A 114 -11.56 3.24 -4.02
CA ARG A 114 -10.48 4.25 -3.88
C ARG A 114 -9.09 3.64 -4.09
N GLU A 115 -8.86 2.46 -3.57
CA GLU A 115 -7.59 1.75 -3.75
C GLU A 115 -7.36 1.37 -5.22
N LEU A 116 -8.39 0.89 -5.92
CA LEU A 116 -8.35 0.61 -7.35
C LEU A 116 -8.03 1.88 -8.17
N GLU A 117 -8.69 2.99 -7.89
CA GLU A 117 -8.45 4.27 -8.56
C GLU A 117 -7.00 4.76 -8.32
N ARG A 118 -6.48 4.57 -7.11
CA ARG A 118 -5.08 4.88 -6.78
C ARG A 118 -4.12 4.05 -7.61
N ILE A 119 -4.31 2.73 -7.66
CA ILE A 119 -3.46 1.81 -8.44
C ILE A 119 -3.49 2.16 -9.93
N ILE A 120 -4.67 2.46 -10.48
CA ILE A 120 -4.80 2.86 -11.89
C ILE A 120 -4.06 4.17 -12.16
N SER A 121 -4.15 5.13 -11.26
CA SER A 121 -3.47 6.43 -11.38
C SER A 121 -1.95 6.27 -11.30
N GLU A 122 -1.45 5.46 -10.37
CA GLU A 122 -0.02 5.15 -10.24
C GLU A 122 0.50 4.44 -11.50
N HIS A 123 -0.26 3.50 -12.06
CA HIS A 123 0.12 2.79 -13.30
C HIS A 123 0.15 3.70 -14.53
N LYS A 124 -0.76 4.67 -14.62
CA LYS A 124 -0.76 5.68 -15.69
C LYS A 124 0.46 6.58 -15.58
N LEU A 125 0.82 7.02 -14.38
CA LEU A 125 2.00 7.85 -14.13
C LEU A 125 3.30 7.10 -14.47
N GLN A 126 3.39 5.82 -14.14
CA GLN A 126 4.55 4.99 -14.49
C GLN A 126 4.70 4.84 -16.01
N LYS A 127 3.60 4.57 -16.74
CA LYS A 127 3.64 4.49 -18.20
C LYS A 127 4.12 5.78 -18.86
N VAL A 128 3.62 6.92 -18.41
CA VAL A 128 4.04 8.22 -18.93
C VAL A 128 5.54 8.45 -18.66
N ALA A 129 6.02 8.14 -17.45
CA ALA A 129 7.44 8.26 -17.13
C ALA A 129 8.33 7.32 -17.95
N GLU A 130 7.89 6.10 -18.24
CA GLU A 130 8.61 5.15 -19.11
C GLU A 130 8.64 5.64 -20.55
N GLU A 131 7.53 6.14 -21.08
CA GLU A 131 7.46 6.70 -22.44
C GLU A 131 8.35 7.95 -22.59
N GLU A 132 8.39 8.84 -21.60
CA GLU A 132 9.28 10.01 -21.59
C GLU A 132 10.76 9.59 -21.50
N PHE A 133 11.09 8.60 -20.70
CA PHE A 133 12.45 8.07 -20.57
C PHE A 133 12.92 7.40 -21.85
N GLU A 134 12.10 6.58 -22.49
CA GLU A 134 12.39 5.96 -23.80
C GLU A 134 12.57 7.03 -24.89
N GLY A 135 11.72 8.03 -24.93
CA GLY A 135 11.83 9.17 -25.82
C GLY A 135 13.13 9.95 -25.65
N ALA A 136 13.52 10.23 -24.41
CA ALA A 136 14.79 10.91 -24.09
C ALA A 136 16.00 10.07 -24.50
N LYS A 137 15.97 8.76 -24.29
CA LYS A 137 17.02 7.84 -24.71
C LYS A 137 17.18 7.77 -26.23
N THR A 138 16.08 7.75 -26.96
CA THR A 138 16.08 7.78 -28.42
C THR A 138 16.66 9.08 -28.95
N MET A 139 16.31 10.23 -28.38
CA MET A 139 16.86 11.54 -28.73
C MET A 139 18.35 11.62 -28.43
N ALA A 140 18.81 11.13 -27.29
CA ALA A 140 20.22 11.06 -26.92
C ALA A 140 21.01 10.18 -27.91
N THR A 141 20.46 9.06 -28.35
CA THR A 141 21.08 8.15 -29.32
C THR A 141 21.18 8.81 -30.70
N LEU A 142 20.14 9.52 -31.16
CA LEU A 142 20.13 10.26 -32.40
C LEU A 142 21.13 11.42 -32.37
N ALA A 143 21.24 12.15 -31.27
CA ALA A 143 22.24 13.21 -31.10
C ALA A 143 23.66 12.64 -31.18
N SER A 144 23.94 11.54 -30.48
CA SER A 144 25.24 10.88 -30.48
C SER A 144 25.64 10.30 -31.84
N SER A 145 24.68 9.87 -32.66
CA SER A 145 24.94 9.34 -33.99
C SER A 145 25.25 10.44 -35.02
N LYS A 146 24.76 11.66 -34.81
CA LYS A 146 25.01 12.80 -35.70
C LYS A 146 26.31 13.56 -35.38
N PHE A 147 26.80 13.44 -34.14
CA PHE A 147 28.01 14.16 -33.71
C PHE A 147 29.28 13.79 -34.50
N PRO A 148 29.56 12.52 -34.82
CA PRO A 148 30.74 12.17 -35.63
C PRO A 148 30.71 12.76 -37.05
N ALA A 149 29.52 12.77 -37.68
CA ALA A 149 29.38 13.30 -39.04
C ALA A 149 29.66 14.80 -39.13
N LEU A 150 29.19 15.57 -38.12
CA LEU A 150 29.49 17.02 -38.05
C LEU A 150 30.97 17.31 -37.82
N MET A 151 31.67 16.49 -37.04
CA MET A 151 33.11 16.62 -36.80
C MET A 151 33.93 16.25 -38.04
N GLU A 152 33.48 15.36 -38.90
CA GLU A 152 34.14 15.03 -40.18
C GLU A 152 33.95 16.14 -41.19
N GLU A 153 32.75 16.72 -41.31
CA GLU A 153 32.50 17.89 -42.18
C GLU A 153 33.33 19.10 -41.79
N GLU A 154 33.50 19.39 -40.49
CA GLU A 154 34.34 20.47 -40.00
C GLU A 154 35.84 20.27 -40.38
N LYS A 155 36.35 19.04 -40.21
CA LYS A 155 37.72 18.68 -40.57
C LYS A 155 38.00 18.73 -42.08
N GLU A 156 37.00 18.40 -42.92
CA GLU A 156 37.14 18.53 -44.39
C GLU A 156 37.13 20.00 -44.81
N ALA A 157 36.29 20.81 -44.20
CA ALA A 157 36.25 22.24 -44.46
C ALA A 157 37.55 22.96 -44.04
N GLU A 158 38.13 22.61 -42.89
CA GLU A 158 39.45 23.15 -42.48
C GLU A 158 40.56 22.77 -43.45
N LYS A 159 40.62 21.52 -43.93
CA LYS A 159 41.61 21.07 -44.91
C LYS A 159 41.45 21.75 -46.27
N GLU A 160 40.26 22.10 -46.68
CA GLU A 160 40.00 22.79 -47.92
C GLU A 160 40.40 24.25 -47.83
N ILE A 161 40.26 24.89 -46.69
CA ILE A 161 40.72 26.24 -46.42
C ILE A 161 42.27 26.30 -46.43
N GLU A 162 42.90 25.31 -45.80
CA GLU A 162 44.37 25.21 -45.74
C GLU A 162 44.99 25.03 -47.14
N ARG A 163 44.44 24.18 -48.00
CA ARG A 163 44.86 24.01 -49.40
C ARG A 163 44.72 25.27 -50.23
N LYS A 164 43.60 26.00 -50.04
CA LYS A 164 43.42 27.28 -50.80
C LYS A 164 44.34 28.41 -50.34
N SER A 165 44.80 28.35 -49.08
CA SER A 165 45.79 29.32 -48.58
C SER A 165 47.21 29.06 -49.11
N GLU A 166 47.55 27.79 -49.34
CA GLU A 166 48.87 27.43 -49.96
C GLU A 166 48.94 27.71 -51.43
N GLU A 167 47.82 27.57 -52.17
CA GLU A 167 47.82 27.93 -53.64
C GLU A 167 47.90 29.41 -53.95
N ASN A 168 47.68 30.33 -53.00
CA ASN A 168 47.74 31.79 -53.23
C ASN A 168 49.06 32.43 -52.80
N THR A 169 50.13 31.66 -52.56
CA THR A 169 51.41 32.18 -52.05
C THR A 169 52.56 32.04 -53.07
N ASP A 170 52.27 31.76 -54.35
CA ASP A 170 53.26 31.82 -55.46
C ASP A 170 53.10 33.02 -56.37
#